data_7d9c111a1c1773d1655ede75ee134c15
#
_entry.id   7d9c111a1c1773d1655ede75ee134c15
#
_cell.length_a   1.000
_cell.length_b   1.000
_cell.length_c   1.000
_cell.angle_alpha   90.00
_cell.angle_beta   90.00
_cell.angle_gamma   90.00
#
_symmetry.space_group_name_H-M   'P 1'
#
loop_
_entity.id
_entity.type
_entity.pdbx_description
1 polymer ?
#
loop_
_entity_poly.entity_id
_entity_poly.type
_entity_poly.pdbx_seq_one_letter_code
_entity_poly.pdbx_strand_id
1 'polypeptide(L)'
;SKDKDPRQSLHVGDVPTPELAPDEVYLAVMASSINFNTVWSSIFEPVSTFGPMARLARESQWAQRHDQPYQVVGSDAAGVVVQVGTAVRNWKPGDRVTVHCNHVDDQDQSAHDDSMMAANQRIWGYETNFGGLADLAVVKANQLMPKPAHLTWEEAAVNALCNSTSYRMLVGRNG
;
A
#
# COMPACT_ATOMS: atom_id res chain seq x y z
N SER A 1 18.84 0.81 12.27
CA SER A 1 19.80 1.62 13.05
C SER A 1 19.76 1.18 14.51
N LYS A 2 20.92 1.08 15.19
CA LYS A 2 20.96 0.75 16.63
C LYS A 2 20.26 1.82 17.48
N ASP A 3 20.17 3.03 16.96
CA ASP A 3 19.64 4.20 17.68
C ASP A 3 18.16 4.44 17.42
N LYS A 4 17.53 3.62 16.54
CA LYS A 4 16.12 3.75 16.18
C LYS A 4 15.72 5.19 15.78
N ASP A 5 16.65 5.89 15.14
CA ASP A 5 16.45 7.27 14.68
C ASP A 5 16.00 7.27 13.22
N PRO A 6 14.75 7.66 12.92
CA PRO A 6 14.23 7.71 11.55
C PRO A 6 15.07 8.58 10.60
N ARG A 7 15.78 9.59 11.12
CA ARG A 7 16.64 10.45 10.32
C ARG A 7 17.83 9.71 9.68
N GLN A 8 18.18 8.54 10.22
CA GLN A 8 19.26 7.70 9.67
C GLN A 8 18.78 6.65 8.70
N SER A 9 17.49 6.32 8.70
CA SER A 9 16.91 5.27 7.88
C SER A 9 16.05 5.79 6.74
N LEU A 10 15.44 6.97 6.89
CA LEU A 10 14.61 7.58 5.87
C LEU A 10 15.44 8.50 4.97
N HIS A 11 15.31 8.30 3.68
CA HIS A 11 16.00 9.09 2.66
C HIS A 11 15.02 9.48 1.56
N VAL A 12 15.21 10.66 1.00
CA VAL A 12 14.53 11.09 -0.23
C VAL A 12 15.48 10.81 -1.40
N GLY A 13 15.00 10.12 -2.41
CA GLY A 13 15.81 9.77 -3.58
C GLY A 13 14.99 9.09 -4.66
N ASP A 14 15.60 8.91 -5.81
CA ASP A 14 14.99 8.23 -6.94
C ASP A 14 15.22 6.72 -6.85
N VAL A 15 14.17 5.96 -7.16
CA VAL A 15 14.22 4.51 -7.26
C VAL A 15 13.63 4.07 -8.60
N PRO A 16 14.09 2.94 -9.17
CA PRO A 16 13.51 2.42 -10.40
C PRO A 16 12.02 2.12 -10.23
N THR A 17 11.20 2.58 -11.17
CA THR A 17 9.79 2.20 -11.23
C THR A 17 9.69 0.71 -11.61
N PRO A 18 9.05 -0.14 -10.79
CA PRO A 18 8.93 -1.56 -11.11
C PRO A 18 7.94 -1.77 -12.27
N GLU A 19 8.10 -2.85 -13.00
CA GLU A 19 7.14 -3.25 -14.03
C GLU A 19 5.75 -3.50 -13.40
N LEU A 20 4.69 -3.09 -14.09
CA LEU A 20 3.31 -3.23 -13.63
C LEU A 20 2.80 -4.66 -13.82
N ALA A 21 2.36 -5.30 -12.75
CA ALA A 21 1.70 -6.60 -12.85
C ALA A 21 0.32 -6.47 -13.53
N PRO A 22 -0.23 -7.57 -14.09
CA PRO A 22 -1.50 -7.52 -14.82
C PRO A 22 -2.68 -6.96 -14.01
N ASP A 23 -2.70 -7.15 -12.70
CA ASP A 23 -3.77 -6.76 -11.75
C ASP A 23 -3.47 -5.46 -10.98
N GLU A 24 -2.46 -4.72 -11.39
CA GLU A 24 -2.00 -3.51 -10.69
C GLU A 24 -2.22 -2.23 -11.47
N VAL A 25 -2.03 -1.12 -10.79
CA VAL A 25 -2.06 0.21 -11.38
C VAL A 25 -0.88 1.05 -10.89
N TYR A 26 -0.41 1.97 -11.74
CA TYR A 26 0.39 3.11 -11.31
C TYR A 26 -0.53 4.22 -10.84
N LEU A 27 -0.25 4.74 -9.66
CA LEU A 27 -0.95 5.85 -9.04
C LEU A 27 -0.02 7.04 -8.92
N ALA A 28 -0.36 8.16 -9.57
CA ALA A 28 0.24 9.46 -9.25
C ALA A 28 -0.31 9.90 -7.90
N VAL A 29 0.53 9.95 -6.89
CA VAL A 29 0.13 10.27 -5.51
C VAL A 29 -0.06 11.77 -5.38
N MET A 30 -1.26 12.18 -4.98
CA MET A 30 -1.60 13.59 -4.72
C MET A 30 -1.48 13.94 -3.23
N ALA A 31 -1.72 12.95 -2.36
CA ALA A 31 -1.52 13.05 -0.92
C ALA A 31 -1.29 11.67 -0.32
N SER A 32 -0.51 11.64 0.74
CA SER A 32 -0.27 10.48 1.59
C SER A 32 -0.35 10.91 3.05
N SER A 33 -0.40 9.96 3.97
CA SER A 33 -0.33 10.26 5.40
C SER A 33 0.73 9.42 6.11
N ILE A 34 1.21 9.94 7.24
CA ILE A 34 2.12 9.21 8.12
C ILE A 34 1.27 8.53 9.18
N ASN A 35 1.42 7.22 9.29
CA ASN A 35 0.81 6.39 10.31
C ASN A 35 1.86 5.55 11.03
N PHE A 36 1.44 4.71 11.98
CA PHE A 36 2.37 3.89 12.76
C PHE A 36 3.16 2.88 11.91
N ASN A 37 2.62 2.40 10.78
CA ASN A 37 3.37 1.52 9.89
C ASN A 37 4.61 2.21 9.35
N THR A 38 4.48 3.48 8.94
CA THR A 38 5.62 4.30 8.48
C THR A 38 6.66 4.49 9.58
N VAL A 39 6.19 4.76 10.81
CA VAL A 39 7.10 4.90 11.97
C VAL A 39 7.84 3.59 12.21
N TRP A 40 7.13 2.47 12.27
CA TRP A 40 7.72 1.15 12.51
C TRP A 40 8.71 0.72 11.42
N SER A 41 8.38 0.95 10.14
CA SER A 41 9.33 0.71 9.05
C SER A 41 10.63 1.48 9.26
N SER A 42 10.52 2.76 9.68
CA SER A 42 11.68 3.64 9.84
C SER A 42 12.60 3.27 11.00
N ILE A 43 12.07 2.59 12.03
CA ILE A 43 12.86 2.12 13.18
C ILE A 43 13.12 0.60 13.17
N PHE A 44 12.64 -0.11 12.13
CA PHE A 44 12.77 -1.56 11.96
C PHE A 44 12.15 -2.38 13.09
N GLU A 45 11.04 -1.92 13.65
CA GLU A 45 10.30 -2.55 14.74
C GLU A 45 8.77 -2.44 14.51
N PRO A 46 7.96 -3.33 15.12
CA PRO A 46 8.35 -4.51 15.93
C PRO A 46 8.89 -5.68 15.10
N VAL A 47 8.77 -5.60 13.76
CA VAL A 47 9.29 -6.61 12.83
C VAL A 47 10.34 -6.00 11.92
N SER A 48 11.25 -6.85 11.42
CA SER A 48 12.22 -6.41 10.42
C SER A 48 11.52 -5.90 9.17
N THR A 49 11.84 -4.69 8.72
CA THR A 49 11.27 -4.07 7.51
C THR A 49 11.45 -4.96 6.27
N PHE A 50 12.62 -5.55 6.08
CA PHE A 50 12.94 -6.35 4.89
C PHE A 50 12.50 -7.81 4.98
N GLY A 51 12.24 -8.33 6.17
CA GLY A 51 11.85 -9.73 6.37
C GLY A 51 10.52 -10.12 5.69
N PRO A 52 9.44 -9.36 5.84
CA PRO A 52 8.18 -9.57 5.14
C PRO A 52 8.32 -9.51 3.61
N MET A 53 9.06 -8.53 3.09
CA MET A 53 9.29 -8.37 1.65
C MET A 53 10.06 -9.54 1.05
N ALA A 54 11.10 -10.02 1.73
CA ALA A 54 11.85 -11.21 1.32
C ALA A 54 11.00 -12.50 1.35
N ARG A 55 10.00 -12.59 2.24
CA ARG A 55 9.03 -13.70 2.23
C ARG A 55 8.06 -13.56 1.06
N LEU A 56 7.47 -12.38 0.86
CA LEU A 56 6.57 -12.07 -0.24
C LEU A 56 7.22 -12.40 -1.59
N ALA A 57 8.48 -12.05 -1.79
CA ALA A 57 9.21 -12.28 -3.03
C ALA A 57 9.28 -13.75 -3.47
N ARG A 58 9.04 -14.71 -2.57
CA ARG A 58 9.03 -16.13 -2.86
C ARG A 58 7.68 -16.65 -3.34
N GLU A 59 6.62 -15.85 -3.24
CA GLU A 59 5.26 -16.29 -3.53
C GLU A 59 4.96 -16.31 -5.04
N SER A 60 5.56 -15.41 -5.82
CA SER A 60 5.38 -15.36 -7.27
C SER A 60 6.50 -14.63 -7.98
N GLN A 61 6.55 -14.78 -9.32
CA GLN A 61 7.48 -14.03 -10.16
C GLN A 61 7.28 -12.51 -10.01
N TRP A 62 6.04 -12.04 -9.94
CA TRP A 62 5.72 -10.62 -9.76
C TRP A 62 6.10 -10.12 -8.38
N ALA A 63 6.03 -10.95 -7.37
CA ALA A 63 6.39 -10.58 -6.01
C ALA A 63 7.90 -10.39 -5.80
N GLN A 64 8.76 -10.99 -6.63
CA GLN A 64 10.21 -10.86 -6.52
C GLN A 64 10.72 -9.42 -6.50
N ARG A 65 10.02 -8.50 -7.16
CA ARG A 65 10.39 -7.07 -7.20
C ARG A 65 10.26 -6.35 -5.84
N HIS A 66 9.57 -6.94 -4.87
CA HIS A 66 9.47 -6.38 -3.53
C HIS A 66 10.73 -6.57 -2.70
N ASP A 67 11.57 -7.56 -3.02
CA ASP A 67 12.85 -7.82 -2.34
C ASP A 67 13.95 -6.91 -2.90
N GLN A 68 14.01 -5.70 -2.40
CA GLN A 68 14.98 -4.68 -2.77
C GLN A 68 15.79 -4.26 -1.55
N PRO A 69 16.98 -3.67 -1.72
CA PRO A 69 17.77 -3.13 -0.61
C PRO A 69 17.16 -1.83 -0.03
N TYR A 70 16.01 -1.42 -0.50
CA TYR A 70 15.24 -0.26 -0.04
C TYR A 70 13.75 -0.61 0.06
N GLN A 71 13.01 0.18 0.84
CA GLN A 71 11.56 0.17 0.85
C GLN A 71 11.05 1.58 0.58
N VAL A 72 10.15 1.71 -0.39
CA VAL A 72 9.29 2.90 -0.52
C VAL A 72 8.12 2.71 0.45
N VAL A 73 8.15 3.47 1.53
CA VAL A 73 7.18 3.35 2.63
C VAL A 73 5.87 4.11 2.34
N GLY A 74 4.88 3.94 3.19
CA GLY A 74 3.60 4.65 3.14
C GLY A 74 2.43 3.71 2.84
N SER A 75 1.50 3.61 3.80
CA SER A 75 0.34 2.70 3.73
C SER A 75 -0.98 3.45 3.47
N ASP A 76 -0.89 4.74 3.22
CA ASP A 76 -2.01 5.62 2.88
C ASP A 76 -1.71 6.39 1.60
N ALA A 77 -2.68 6.51 0.71
CA ALA A 77 -2.59 7.41 -0.42
C ALA A 77 -3.97 7.76 -0.99
N ALA A 78 -4.03 8.94 -1.59
CA ALA A 78 -5.05 9.34 -2.54
C ALA A 78 -4.37 9.92 -3.77
N GLY A 79 -4.89 9.62 -4.95
CA GLY A 79 -4.21 10.02 -6.18
C GLY A 79 -5.02 9.79 -7.44
N VAL A 80 -4.33 9.88 -8.56
CA VAL A 80 -4.89 9.71 -9.89
C VAL A 80 -4.25 8.48 -10.56
N VAL A 81 -5.07 7.60 -11.10
CA VAL A 81 -4.60 6.45 -11.88
C VAL A 81 -3.90 6.96 -13.15
N VAL A 82 -2.67 6.52 -13.36
CA VAL A 82 -1.85 6.89 -14.54
C VAL A 82 -1.87 5.79 -15.59
N GLN A 83 -1.72 4.55 -15.14
CA GLN A 83 -1.70 3.38 -16.01
C GLN A 83 -2.31 2.18 -15.27
N VAL A 84 -2.89 1.27 -16.03
CA VAL A 84 -3.49 0.04 -15.50
C VAL A 84 -2.86 -1.18 -16.15
N GLY A 85 -2.76 -2.25 -15.38
CA GLY A 85 -2.31 -3.56 -15.87
C GLY A 85 -3.34 -4.21 -16.79
N THR A 86 -2.91 -5.20 -17.54
CA THR A 86 -3.70 -5.82 -18.63
C THR A 86 -4.97 -6.54 -18.17
N ALA A 87 -5.04 -6.95 -16.90
CA ALA A 87 -6.22 -7.61 -16.33
C ALA A 87 -7.18 -6.63 -15.60
N VAL A 88 -6.76 -5.37 -15.41
CA VAL A 88 -7.60 -4.37 -14.74
C VAL A 88 -8.72 -3.89 -15.66
N ARG A 89 -9.96 -3.95 -15.18
CA ARG A 89 -11.17 -3.58 -15.95
C ARG A 89 -12.01 -2.49 -15.29
N ASN A 90 -11.86 -2.31 -13.99
CA ASN A 90 -12.71 -1.41 -13.19
C ASN A 90 -12.14 0.01 -13.10
N TRP A 91 -10.90 0.20 -13.51
CA TRP A 91 -10.18 1.47 -13.42
C TRP A 91 -9.55 1.85 -14.75
N LYS A 92 -9.36 3.14 -14.96
CA LYS A 92 -8.71 3.70 -16.15
C LYS A 92 -7.87 4.93 -15.79
N PRO A 93 -6.90 5.30 -16.62
CA PRO A 93 -6.15 6.56 -16.46
C PRO A 93 -7.08 7.76 -16.30
N GLY A 94 -6.77 8.62 -15.31
CA GLY A 94 -7.55 9.79 -14.93
C GLY A 94 -8.55 9.56 -13.79
N ASP A 95 -8.82 8.33 -13.39
CA ASP A 95 -9.70 8.05 -12.25
C ASP A 95 -9.06 8.56 -10.95
N ARG A 96 -9.87 9.23 -10.14
CA ARG A 96 -9.47 9.76 -8.82
C ARG A 96 -9.83 8.75 -7.74
N VAL A 97 -8.83 8.31 -7.00
CA VAL A 97 -8.98 7.19 -6.08
C VAL A 97 -8.33 7.45 -4.72
N THR A 98 -8.76 6.71 -3.72
CA THR A 98 -8.05 6.49 -2.46
C THR A 98 -7.67 5.02 -2.37
N VAL A 99 -6.59 4.71 -1.66
CA VAL A 99 -6.00 3.37 -1.62
C VAL A 99 -6.31 2.71 -0.29
N HIS A 100 -6.92 1.55 -0.30
CA HIS A 100 -7.01 0.70 0.88
C HIS A 100 -5.67 -0.01 1.15
N CYS A 101 -5.25 -0.07 2.41
CA CYS A 101 -3.92 -0.59 2.76
C CYS A 101 -3.77 -2.11 2.62
N ASN A 102 -4.87 -2.88 2.51
CA ASN A 102 -4.80 -4.34 2.42
C ASN A 102 -4.37 -4.77 1.00
N HIS A 103 -3.16 -5.28 0.92
CA HIS A 103 -2.65 -5.96 -0.27
C HIS A 103 -3.02 -7.44 -0.16
N VAL A 104 -3.95 -7.89 -1.01
CA VAL A 104 -4.42 -9.27 -1.08
C VAL A 104 -4.47 -9.73 -2.53
N ASP A 105 -4.34 -11.04 -2.74
CA ASP A 105 -4.71 -11.67 -4.01
C ASP A 105 -6.18 -12.10 -3.91
N ASP A 106 -7.06 -11.39 -4.58
CA ASP A 106 -8.50 -11.68 -4.60
C ASP A 106 -8.88 -12.82 -5.56
N GLN A 107 -7.92 -13.31 -6.34
CA GLN A 107 -8.06 -14.48 -7.20
C GLN A 107 -7.65 -15.78 -6.50
N ASP A 108 -7.05 -15.69 -5.30
CA ASP A 108 -6.72 -16.85 -4.49
C ASP A 108 -8.00 -17.56 -4.01
N GLN A 109 -8.01 -18.89 -4.07
CA GLN A 109 -9.14 -19.69 -3.60
C GLN A 109 -9.44 -19.54 -2.11
N SER A 110 -8.47 -19.09 -1.33
CA SER A 110 -8.60 -18.76 0.10
C SER A 110 -9.05 -17.32 0.35
N ALA A 111 -9.40 -16.57 -0.70
CA ALA A 111 -9.88 -15.20 -0.57
C ALA A 111 -11.09 -15.13 0.38
N HIS A 112 -11.14 -14.10 1.19
CA HIS A 112 -12.18 -13.89 2.18
C HIS A 112 -12.89 -12.57 1.90
N ASP A 113 -14.23 -12.52 2.06
CA ASP A 113 -15.03 -11.30 1.88
C ASP A 113 -14.50 -10.12 2.70
N ASP A 114 -14.02 -10.42 3.91
CA ASP A 114 -13.23 -9.50 4.70
C ASP A 114 -11.74 -9.68 4.39
N SER A 115 -11.17 -8.81 3.60
CA SER A 115 -9.78 -8.91 3.14
C SER A 115 -8.75 -8.95 4.28
N MET A 116 -9.08 -8.44 5.47
CA MET A 116 -8.22 -8.57 6.66
C MET A 116 -8.12 -10.01 7.20
N MET A 117 -9.02 -10.88 6.78
CA MET A 117 -9.02 -12.29 7.19
C MET A 117 -8.42 -13.21 6.10
N ALA A 118 -8.03 -12.66 4.97
CA ALA A 118 -7.39 -13.43 3.93
C ALA A 118 -6.01 -13.92 4.37
N ALA A 119 -5.70 -15.19 4.08
CA ALA A 119 -4.44 -15.81 4.50
C ALA A 119 -3.20 -15.14 3.88
N ASN A 120 -3.35 -14.58 2.68
CA ASN A 120 -2.29 -13.89 1.94
C ASN A 120 -2.27 -12.37 2.19
N GLN A 121 -3.05 -11.85 3.14
CA GLN A 121 -3.12 -10.42 3.43
C GLN A 121 -1.76 -9.88 3.89
N ARG A 122 -1.39 -8.73 3.33
CA ARG A 122 -0.22 -7.91 3.68
C ARG A 122 -0.64 -6.46 3.79
N ILE A 123 0.12 -5.69 4.53
CA ILE A 123 -0.08 -4.23 4.58
C ILE A 123 0.79 -3.58 3.52
N TRP A 124 0.15 -2.93 2.57
CA TRP A 124 0.80 -2.18 1.51
C TRP A 124 1.72 -1.09 2.06
N GLY A 125 2.93 -0.98 1.51
CA GLY A 125 3.92 0.01 1.91
C GLY A 125 4.50 -0.19 3.32
N TYR A 126 4.15 -1.31 3.99
CA TYR A 126 4.73 -1.76 5.24
C TYR A 126 5.30 -3.18 5.12
N GLU A 127 4.51 -4.13 4.67
CA GLU A 127 4.92 -5.52 4.40
C GLU A 127 5.21 -5.77 2.91
N THR A 128 4.91 -4.78 2.08
CA THR A 128 5.24 -4.73 0.64
C THR A 128 6.10 -3.51 0.34
N ASN A 129 6.70 -3.45 -0.85
CA ASN A 129 7.40 -2.26 -1.35
C ASN A 129 6.48 -1.38 -2.19
N PHE A 130 6.98 -0.22 -2.62
CA PHE A 130 6.33 0.75 -3.53
C PHE A 130 5.08 1.41 -2.95
N GLY A 131 5.20 1.85 -1.67
CA GLY A 131 4.14 2.53 -0.93
C GLY A 131 3.88 3.98 -1.34
N GLY A 132 3.00 4.64 -0.58
CA GLY A 132 2.41 5.93 -0.92
C GLY A 132 3.23 7.18 -0.60
N LEU A 133 4.40 7.08 0.04
CA LEU A 133 5.30 8.23 0.24
C LEU A 133 6.26 8.37 -0.95
N ALA A 134 5.72 8.50 -2.14
CA ALA A 134 6.41 8.68 -3.40
C ALA A 134 5.53 9.45 -4.38
N ASP A 135 6.10 9.98 -5.45
CA ASP A 135 5.33 10.63 -6.54
C ASP A 135 4.50 9.61 -7.32
N LEU A 136 5.03 8.38 -7.46
CA LEU A 136 4.37 7.27 -8.13
C LEU A 136 4.36 6.04 -7.23
N ALA A 137 3.18 5.50 -6.98
CA ALA A 137 2.99 4.27 -6.23
C ALA A 137 2.47 3.12 -7.10
N VAL A 138 2.72 1.89 -6.67
CA VAL A 138 2.16 0.67 -7.29
C VAL A 138 1.19 0.04 -6.32
N VAL A 139 -0.05 -0.18 -6.77
CA VAL A 139 -1.12 -0.76 -5.96
C VAL A 139 -1.90 -1.79 -6.75
N LYS A 140 -2.45 -2.80 -6.09
CA LYS A 140 -3.40 -3.71 -6.73
C LYS A 140 -4.72 -2.97 -7.02
N ALA A 141 -5.36 -3.31 -8.13
CA ALA A 141 -6.61 -2.68 -8.54
C ALA A 141 -7.74 -2.86 -7.51
N ASN A 142 -7.72 -3.96 -6.75
CA ASN A 142 -8.69 -4.23 -5.69
C ASN A 142 -8.49 -3.39 -4.42
N GLN A 143 -7.36 -2.69 -4.30
CA GLN A 143 -7.12 -1.73 -3.21
C GLN A 143 -7.74 -0.35 -3.48
N LEU A 144 -8.18 -0.09 -4.70
CA LEU A 144 -8.67 1.22 -5.08
C LEU A 144 -10.14 1.40 -4.73
N MET A 145 -10.46 2.58 -4.24
CA MET A 145 -11.83 3.05 -3.99
C MET A 145 -12.00 4.42 -4.66
N PRO A 146 -13.21 4.75 -5.18
CA PRO A 146 -13.45 6.09 -5.71
C PRO A 146 -13.19 7.14 -4.63
N LYS A 147 -12.40 8.16 -4.94
CA LYS A 147 -12.20 9.28 -4.03
C LYS A 147 -13.53 10.04 -3.86
N PRO A 148 -14.03 10.24 -2.63
CA PRO A 148 -15.21 11.07 -2.40
C PRO A 148 -15.01 12.48 -2.95
N ALA A 149 -15.98 12.98 -3.72
CA ALA A 149 -15.86 14.24 -4.43
C ALA A 149 -15.71 15.46 -3.50
N HIS A 150 -16.31 15.38 -2.30
CA HIS A 150 -16.32 16.46 -1.31
C HIS A 150 -15.06 16.55 -0.45
N LEU A 151 -14.21 15.52 -0.45
CA LEU A 151 -12.96 15.52 0.31
C LEU A 151 -11.80 16.14 -0.49
N THR A 152 -10.89 16.80 0.19
CA THR A 152 -9.58 17.15 -0.38
C THR A 152 -8.75 15.88 -0.62
N TRP A 153 -7.57 16.00 -1.21
CA TRP A 153 -6.69 14.87 -1.40
C TRP A 153 -6.15 14.35 -0.06
N GLU A 154 -5.79 15.26 0.83
CA GLU A 154 -5.26 15.00 2.16
C GLU A 154 -6.29 14.29 3.03
N GLU A 155 -7.54 14.80 3.07
CA GLU A 155 -8.63 14.17 3.79
C GLU A 155 -8.94 12.77 3.25
N ALA A 156 -8.90 12.59 1.93
CA ALA A 156 -9.15 11.28 1.32
C ALA A 156 -8.04 10.27 1.65
N ALA A 157 -6.78 10.70 1.68
CA ALA A 157 -5.64 9.83 1.97
C ALA A 157 -5.72 9.22 3.39
N VAL A 158 -6.08 10.02 4.41
CA VAL A 158 -6.16 9.57 5.81
C VAL A 158 -7.24 8.51 6.04
N ASN A 159 -8.27 8.48 5.20
CA ASN A 159 -9.39 7.53 5.38
C ASN A 159 -9.00 6.07 5.10
N ALA A 160 -7.98 5.85 4.32
CA ALA A 160 -7.65 4.54 3.78
C ALA A 160 -7.18 3.53 4.84
N LEU A 161 -6.40 3.96 5.82
CA LEU A 161 -5.92 3.09 6.90
C LEU A 161 -6.47 3.49 8.26
N CYS A 162 -6.15 4.68 8.73
CA CYS A 162 -6.43 5.07 10.12
C CYS A 162 -7.94 5.11 10.40
N ASN A 163 -8.72 5.76 9.56
CA ASN A 163 -10.16 5.88 9.77
C ASN A 163 -10.89 4.56 9.50
N SER A 164 -10.49 3.81 8.48
CA SER A 164 -11.10 2.50 8.18
C SER A 164 -10.81 1.49 9.29
N THR A 165 -9.61 1.50 9.86
CA THR A 165 -9.25 0.66 11.00
C THR A 165 -10.09 1.02 12.22
N SER A 166 -10.22 2.32 12.53
CA SER A 166 -11.03 2.79 13.65
C SER A 166 -12.50 2.41 13.47
N TYR A 167 -13.05 2.62 12.27
CA TYR A 167 -14.43 2.23 11.97
C TYR A 167 -14.64 0.72 12.12
N ARG A 168 -13.73 -0.10 11.58
CA ARG A 168 -13.79 -1.55 11.72
C ARG A 168 -13.76 -2.00 13.17
N MET A 169 -12.91 -1.39 14.00
CA MET A 169 -12.84 -1.72 15.42
C MET A 169 -14.09 -1.34 16.18
N LEU A 170 -14.61 -0.14 15.94
CA LEU A 170 -15.74 0.40 16.70
C LEU A 170 -17.09 -0.15 16.25
N VAL A 171 -17.28 -0.31 14.95
CA VAL A 171 -18.59 -0.69 14.37
C VAL A 171 -18.59 -2.14 13.91
N GLY A 172 -17.58 -2.55 13.16
CA GLY A 172 -17.54 -3.87 12.53
C GLY A 172 -17.29 -5.03 13.49
N ARG A 173 -16.68 -4.79 14.66
CA ARG A 173 -16.29 -5.84 15.62
C ARG A 173 -16.84 -5.65 17.03
N ASN A 174 -17.25 -4.45 17.39
CA ASN A 174 -17.76 -4.15 18.74
C ASN A 174 -19.17 -3.53 18.72
N GLY A 175 -19.77 -3.36 17.53
CA GLY A 175 -21.13 -2.85 17.34
C GLY A 175 -22.17 -3.94 17.27
#